data_43b93dca0d99640d9a9d81e1789f72c4
#
_entry.id   43b93dca0d99640d9a9d81e1789f72c4
#
_cell.length_a   1.000
_cell.length_b   1.000
_cell.length_c   1.000
_cell.angle_alpha   90.00
_cell.angle_beta   90.00
_cell.angle_gamma   90.00
#
_symmetry.space_group_name_H-M   'P 1'
#
loop_
_entity.id
_entity.type
_entity.pdbx_description
1 polymer ?
#
loop_
_entity_poly.entity_id
_entity_poly.type
_entity_poly.pdbx_seq_one_letter_code
_entity_poly.pdbx_strand_id
1 'polypeptide(L)'
;RAQGDAYKGPDAVRNVCYFETNDTNPLNAGDYMLSNGKPFAGIVELFASNIHKRTVNGVVEPTLFLNDKMTNLLENGGYQTYVKPLQDKGIKVLLTVLGDWQGIGVANMNDTQTTQFAKILAHAVEKYGLDGIGFDDEYANYSSTNSTSYSEIITKLHALMPADKLITVFDWG
;
A
#
# COMPACT_ATOMS: atom_id res chain seq x y z
N ARG A 1 0.53 -9.39 -10.40
CA ARG A 1 0.49 -8.64 -11.68
C ARG A 1 -0.28 -7.36 -11.45
N ALA A 2 0.33 -6.20 -11.76
CA ALA A 2 -0.44 -4.98 -11.87
C ALA A 2 -1.55 -5.21 -12.91
N GLN A 3 -2.79 -5.35 -12.45
CA GLN A 3 -3.93 -5.34 -13.36
C GLN A 3 -4.14 -3.89 -13.77
N GLY A 4 -3.95 -3.62 -15.02
CA GLY A 4 -4.43 -2.33 -15.42
C GLY A 4 -4.05 -1.91 -16.77
N ASP A 5 -3.05 -2.07 -17.36
CA ASP A 5 -2.87 -1.65 -18.74
C ASP A 5 -2.38 -2.83 -19.59
N ALA A 6 -3.07 -3.05 -20.69
CA ALA A 6 -2.55 -3.90 -21.74
C ALA A 6 -1.10 -3.46 -22.01
N TYR A 7 -0.20 -4.41 -22.07
CA TYR A 7 1.20 -4.17 -22.42
C TYR A 7 1.30 -3.26 -23.64
N LYS A 8 1.83 -2.07 -23.43
CA LYS A 8 1.96 -1.04 -24.48
C LYS A 8 3.39 -0.95 -25.05
N GLY A 9 4.19 -1.99 -24.88
CA GLY A 9 5.58 -2.01 -25.31
C GLY A 9 6.56 -1.75 -24.15
N PRO A 10 7.86 -1.59 -24.44
CA PRO A 10 8.91 -1.48 -23.42
C PRO A 10 8.72 -0.36 -22.41
N ASP A 11 8.02 0.71 -22.79
CA ASP A 11 7.75 1.85 -21.92
C ASP A 11 6.63 1.58 -20.89
N ALA A 12 5.87 0.49 -21.04
CA ALA A 12 4.81 0.09 -20.14
C ALA A 12 5.29 -0.84 -19.00
N VAL A 13 6.51 -1.34 -19.08
CA VAL A 13 7.11 -2.17 -18.05
C VAL A 13 7.56 -1.28 -16.89
N ARG A 14 7.03 -1.56 -15.70
CA ARG A 14 7.39 -0.85 -14.47
C ARG A 14 8.08 -1.78 -13.52
N ASN A 15 9.24 -1.36 -13.02
CA ASN A 15 9.93 -2.04 -11.94
C ASN A 15 9.35 -1.57 -10.61
N VAL A 16 9.01 -2.52 -9.74
CA VAL A 16 8.52 -2.26 -8.39
C VAL A 16 9.67 -2.44 -7.42
N CYS A 17 9.92 -1.41 -6.61
CA CYS A 17 10.93 -1.44 -5.56
C CYS A 17 10.26 -1.31 -4.19
N TYR A 18 10.58 -2.24 -3.28
CA TYR A 18 10.15 -2.18 -1.88
C TYR A 18 11.24 -1.48 -1.07
N PHE A 19 10.83 -0.45 -0.33
CA PHE A 19 11.73 0.31 0.54
C PHE A 19 11.33 0.15 1.99
N GLU A 20 12.17 -0.53 2.73
CA GLU A 20 12.03 -0.60 4.17
C GLU A 20 12.38 0.75 4.78
N THR A 21 11.36 1.42 5.32
CA THR A 21 11.47 2.79 5.83
C THR A 21 12.32 2.90 7.10
N ASN A 22 12.70 1.76 7.68
CA ASN A 22 13.48 1.74 8.92
C ASN A 22 14.91 2.25 8.74
N ASP A 23 15.56 1.93 7.63
CA ASP A 23 16.99 2.17 7.44
C ASP A 23 17.33 2.83 6.09
N THR A 24 16.39 3.00 5.20
CA THR A 24 16.65 3.48 3.85
C THR A 24 15.82 4.72 3.52
N ASN A 25 16.47 5.72 2.93
CA ASN A 25 15.77 6.88 2.40
C ASN A 25 15.06 6.52 1.08
N PRO A 26 13.73 6.66 0.98
CA PRO A 26 12.98 6.35 -0.23
C PRO A 26 13.45 7.13 -1.47
N LEU A 27 14.04 8.30 -1.31
CA LEU A 27 14.57 9.10 -2.42
C LEU A 27 15.66 8.38 -3.21
N ASN A 28 16.35 7.43 -2.61
CA ASN A 28 17.38 6.63 -3.29
C ASN A 28 16.81 5.86 -4.49
N ALA A 29 15.52 5.51 -4.47
CA ALA A 29 14.85 4.87 -5.60
C ALA A 29 14.83 5.74 -6.86
N GLY A 30 14.83 7.04 -6.70
CA GLY A 30 14.83 8.00 -7.80
C GLY A 30 16.21 8.29 -8.37
N ASP A 31 17.28 7.80 -7.75
CA ASP A 31 18.66 8.06 -8.17
C ASP A 31 19.11 7.12 -9.30
N TYR A 32 18.44 5.99 -9.48
CA TYR A 32 18.75 5.04 -10.53
C TYR A 32 17.99 5.36 -11.81
N MET A 33 18.72 5.61 -12.89
CA MET A 33 18.17 5.98 -14.19
C MET A 33 18.52 4.92 -15.23
N LEU A 34 17.58 4.70 -16.16
CA LEU A 34 17.82 3.89 -17.36
C LEU A 34 18.62 4.71 -18.38
N SER A 35 19.21 4.01 -19.36
CA SER A 35 19.99 4.64 -20.44
C SER A 35 19.19 5.65 -21.28
N ASN A 36 17.86 5.54 -21.28
CA ASN A 36 16.95 6.48 -21.95
C ASN A 36 16.58 7.71 -21.10
N GLY A 37 17.19 7.88 -19.92
CA GLY A 37 16.93 9.00 -19.01
C GLY A 37 15.66 8.86 -18.18
N LYS A 38 14.96 7.71 -18.22
CA LYS A 38 13.81 7.43 -17.36
C LYS A 38 14.23 6.78 -16.06
N PRO A 39 13.49 6.98 -14.94
CA PRO A 39 13.77 6.28 -13.69
C PRO A 39 13.73 4.76 -13.86
N PHE A 40 14.63 4.05 -13.21
CA PHE A 40 14.63 2.59 -13.18
C PHE A 40 13.38 2.06 -12.46
N ALA A 41 13.05 2.62 -11.29
CA ALA A 41 11.85 2.28 -10.55
C ALA A 41 10.63 3.02 -11.12
N GLY A 42 9.59 2.28 -11.49
CA GLY A 42 8.30 2.85 -11.89
C GLY A 42 7.32 2.96 -10.72
N ILE A 43 7.45 2.07 -9.75
CA ILE A 43 6.64 2.00 -8.54
C ILE A 43 7.57 1.82 -7.33
N VAL A 44 7.36 2.62 -6.30
CA VAL A 44 8.02 2.49 -5.01
C VAL A 44 6.96 2.12 -3.98
N GLU A 45 7.15 1.03 -3.27
CA GLU A 45 6.29 0.63 -2.16
C GLU A 45 6.99 0.89 -0.84
N LEU A 46 6.39 1.76 -0.03
CA LEU A 46 6.87 2.07 1.31
C LEU A 46 6.52 0.93 2.25
N PHE A 47 7.50 0.27 2.79
CA PHE A 47 7.35 -0.90 3.63
C PHE A 47 7.62 -0.55 5.10
N ALA A 48 6.70 -0.69 6.04
CA ALA A 48 5.33 -1.03 5.78
C ALA A 48 4.42 -0.43 6.87
N SER A 49 3.13 -0.47 6.61
CA SER A 49 2.10 -0.30 7.61
C SER A 49 1.53 -1.66 8.02
N ASN A 50 0.84 -1.72 9.15
CA ASN A 50 0.30 -2.96 9.70
C ASN A 50 -1.20 -2.87 9.95
N ILE A 51 -1.87 -4.01 9.82
CA ILE A 51 -3.28 -4.13 10.20
C ILE A 51 -3.33 -4.46 11.69
N HIS A 52 -3.83 -3.52 12.49
CA HIS A 52 -4.12 -3.75 13.88
C HIS A 52 -5.62 -3.95 14.10
N LYS A 53 -5.97 -4.56 15.22
CA LYS A 53 -7.36 -4.64 15.66
C LYS A 53 -7.63 -3.62 16.77
N ARG A 54 -8.86 -3.11 16.76
CA ARG A 54 -9.41 -2.30 17.84
C ARG A 54 -10.75 -2.91 18.24
N THR A 55 -11.02 -2.96 19.54
CA THR A 55 -12.31 -3.41 20.05
C THR A 55 -13.08 -2.21 20.57
N VAL A 56 -14.27 -1.97 20.01
CA VAL A 56 -15.18 -0.89 20.39
C VAL A 56 -16.53 -1.51 20.74
N ASN A 57 -16.98 -1.34 21.98
CA ASN A 57 -18.24 -1.91 22.47
C ASN A 57 -18.36 -3.44 22.21
N GLY A 58 -17.26 -4.17 22.40
CA GLY A 58 -17.22 -5.61 22.14
C GLY A 58 -17.10 -6.04 20.69
N VAL A 59 -17.06 -5.09 19.74
CA VAL A 59 -16.91 -5.38 18.31
C VAL A 59 -15.47 -5.14 17.87
N VAL A 60 -14.89 -6.13 17.19
CA VAL A 60 -13.55 -6.04 16.63
C VAL A 60 -13.57 -5.28 15.30
N GLU A 61 -12.78 -4.22 15.21
CA GLU A 61 -12.63 -3.40 14.02
C GLU A 61 -11.17 -3.41 13.54
N PRO A 62 -10.93 -3.41 12.20
CA PRO A 62 -9.60 -3.24 11.67
C PRO A 62 -9.15 -1.77 11.76
N THR A 63 -7.85 -1.56 12.00
CA THR A 63 -7.22 -0.25 11.94
C THR A 63 -5.90 -0.33 11.17
N LEU A 64 -5.45 0.80 10.66
CA LEU A 64 -4.14 0.92 10.04
C LEU A 64 -3.15 1.51 11.05
N PHE A 65 -2.08 0.77 11.30
CA PHE A 65 -1.00 1.20 12.19
C PHE A 65 0.22 1.64 11.37
N LEU A 66 0.73 2.80 11.71
CA LEU A 66 1.99 3.32 11.20
C LEU A 66 2.99 3.39 12.36
N ASN A 67 4.14 2.73 12.22
CA ASN A 67 5.20 2.89 13.21
C ASN A 67 5.79 4.31 13.19
N ASP A 68 6.64 4.64 14.16
CA ASP A 68 7.17 6.00 14.30
C ASP A 68 7.94 6.45 13.04
N LYS A 69 8.69 5.56 12.42
CA LYS A 69 9.46 5.88 11.22
C LYS A 69 8.56 6.14 10.01
N MET A 70 7.52 5.31 9.81
CA MET A 70 6.54 5.52 8.75
C MET A 70 5.74 6.81 8.99
N THR A 71 5.35 7.07 10.23
CA THR A 71 4.65 8.29 10.61
C THR A 71 5.50 9.53 10.31
N ASN A 72 6.78 9.51 10.68
CA ASN A 72 7.71 10.61 10.38
C ASN A 72 7.91 10.83 8.87
N LEU A 73 7.88 9.75 8.09
CA LEU A 73 8.01 9.83 6.64
C LEU A 73 6.78 10.43 5.97
N LEU A 74 5.59 10.15 6.47
CA LEU A 74 4.32 10.56 5.85
C LEU A 74 3.73 11.83 6.44
N GLU A 75 4.01 12.14 7.70
CA GLU A 75 3.48 13.32 8.40
C GLU A 75 4.52 14.44 8.51
N ASN A 76 4.14 15.58 9.08
CA ASN A 76 5.02 16.72 9.36
C ASN A 76 5.82 17.20 8.13
N GLY A 77 5.19 17.23 6.96
CA GLY A 77 5.84 17.65 5.70
C GLY A 77 6.55 16.50 4.97
N GLY A 78 6.39 15.26 5.41
CA GLY A 78 6.99 14.09 4.78
C GLY A 78 6.60 13.90 3.31
N TYR A 79 5.38 14.26 2.95
CA TYR A 79 4.96 14.27 1.54
C TYR A 79 5.90 15.11 0.66
N GLN A 80 6.18 16.34 1.07
CA GLN A 80 7.03 17.25 0.30
C GLN A 80 8.49 16.78 0.27
N THR A 81 8.95 16.12 1.32
CA THR A 81 10.35 15.69 1.46
C THR A 81 10.62 14.35 0.77
N TYR A 82 9.70 13.38 0.86
CA TYR A 82 9.96 11.99 0.47
C TYR A 82 9.07 11.47 -0.65
N VAL A 83 7.82 11.91 -0.73
CA VAL A 83 6.85 11.38 -1.69
C VAL A 83 6.85 12.20 -2.98
N LYS A 84 6.64 13.50 -2.86
CA LYS A 84 6.55 14.39 -4.02
C LYS A 84 7.77 14.34 -4.94
N PRO A 85 9.03 14.32 -4.46
CA PRO A 85 10.20 14.24 -5.33
C PRO A 85 10.20 12.97 -6.20
N LEU A 86 9.72 11.85 -5.68
CA LEU A 86 9.58 10.61 -6.45
C LEU A 86 8.46 10.73 -7.50
N GLN A 87 7.33 11.29 -7.12
CA GLN A 87 6.20 11.53 -8.02
C GLN A 87 6.58 12.50 -9.16
N ASP A 88 7.36 13.53 -8.87
CA ASP A 88 7.87 14.48 -9.88
C ASP A 88 8.78 13.81 -10.92
N LYS A 89 9.40 12.69 -10.57
CA LYS A 89 10.17 11.84 -11.50
C LYS A 89 9.31 10.83 -12.27
N GLY A 90 8.00 10.84 -12.08
CA GLY A 90 7.07 9.88 -12.69
C GLY A 90 6.97 8.55 -11.97
N ILE A 91 7.49 8.44 -10.75
CA ILE A 91 7.44 7.23 -9.93
C ILE A 91 6.14 7.23 -9.12
N LYS A 92 5.42 6.12 -9.12
CA LYS A 92 4.24 5.93 -8.29
C LYS A 92 4.65 5.45 -6.91
N VAL A 93 4.10 6.06 -5.85
CA VAL A 93 4.43 5.74 -4.45
C VAL A 93 3.23 5.12 -3.76
N LEU A 94 3.37 3.89 -3.32
CA LEU A 94 2.34 3.11 -2.66
C LEU A 94 2.73 2.80 -1.21
N LEU A 95 1.73 2.66 -0.35
CA LEU A 95 1.91 2.19 1.02
C LEU A 95 1.63 0.69 1.08
N THR A 96 2.58 -0.08 1.57
CA THR A 96 2.42 -1.52 1.80
C THR A 96 1.69 -1.78 3.11
N VAL A 97 0.76 -2.73 3.09
CA VAL A 97 -0.06 -3.14 4.23
C VAL A 97 0.25 -4.60 4.58
N LEU A 98 0.70 -4.83 5.80
CA LEU A 98 1.01 -6.15 6.37
C LEU A 98 0.00 -6.54 7.46
N GLY A 99 -0.18 -7.84 7.67
CA GLY A 99 -0.75 -8.36 8.90
C GLY A 99 0.20 -8.13 10.09
N ASP A 100 -0.30 -8.23 11.32
CA ASP A 100 0.48 -7.96 12.53
C ASP A 100 0.15 -8.92 13.70
N TRP A 101 0.04 -10.21 13.41
CA TRP A 101 -0.14 -11.27 14.43
C TRP A 101 -1.32 -11.10 15.40
N GLN A 102 -2.21 -10.15 15.14
CA GLN A 102 -3.35 -9.83 16.00
C GLN A 102 -4.62 -10.63 15.69
N GLY A 103 -4.53 -11.56 14.75
CA GLY A 103 -5.66 -12.42 14.36
C GLY A 103 -6.64 -11.74 13.40
N ILE A 104 -6.35 -10.54 12.92
CA ILE A 104 -7.11 -9.85 11.87
C ILE A 104 -6.18 -9.48 10.71
N GLY A 105 -6.63 -9.72 9.50
CA GLY A 105 -5.86 -9.43 8.28
C GLY A 105 -6.75 -9.45 7.05
N VAL A 106 -6.16 -9.26 5.87
CA VAL A 106 -6.90 -9.14 4.62
C VAL A 106 -7.72 -10.38 4.24
N ALA A 107 -7.37 -11.55 4.77
CA ALA A 107 -8.02 -12.81 4.41
C ALA A 107 -9.10 -13.29 5.38
N ASN A 108 -9.42 -12.55 6.45
CA ASN A 108 -10.39 -13.02 7.45
C ASN A 108 -11.41 -11.97 7.92
N MET A 109 -11.51 -10.85 7.24
CA MET A 109 -12.47 -9.80 7.57
C MET A 109 -13.88 -10.16 7.10
N ASN A 110 -14.89 -9.80 7.88
CA ASN A 110 -16.29 -9.84 7.46
C ASN A 110 -16.65 -8.63 6.58
N ASP A 111 -17.86 -8.58 6.04
CA ASP A 111 -18.30 -7.50 5.15
C ASP A 111 -18.21 -6.11 5.78
N THR A 112 -18.59 -5.96 7.04
CA THR A 112 -18.48 -4.68 7.77
C THR A 112 -17.02 -4.26 7.96
N GLN A 113 -16.16 -5.20 8.33
CA GLN A 113 -14.73 -4.95 8.52
C GLN A 113 -14.03 -4.60 7.20
N THR A 114 -14.36 -5.28 6.09
CA THR A 114 -13.82 -4.96 4.76
C THR A 114 -14.20 -3.55 4.33
N THR A 115 -15.42 -3.14 4.59
CA THR A 115 -15.91 -1.77 4.29
C THR A 115 -15.17 -0.73 5.12
N GLN A 116 -15.02 -0.96 6.42
CA GLN A 116 -14.27 -0.05 7.31
C GLN A 116 -12.82 0.07 6.89
N PHE A 117 -12.16 -1.05 6.61
CA PHE A 117 -10.76 -1.07 6.25
C PHE A 117 -10.50 -0.41 4.89
N ALA A 118 -11.35 -0.65 3.90
CA ALA A 118 -11.26 0.02 2.61
C ALA A 118 -11.38 1.55 2.74
N LYS A 119 -12.27 2.04 3.60
CA LYS A 119 -12.38 3.48 3.90
C LYS A 119 -11.13 4.04 4.57
N ILE A 120 -10.54 3.31 5.50
CA ILE A 120 -9.30 3.70 6.18
C ILE A 120 -8.15 3.81 5.17
N LEU A 121 -8.01 2.84 4.28
CA LEU A 121 -6.97 2.84 3.25
C LEU A 121 -7.17 3.96 2.23
N ALA A 122 -8.38 4.17 1.75
CA ALA A 122 -8.69 5.26 0.83
C ALA A 122 -8.40 6.63 1.46
N HIS A 123 -8.74 6.80 2.74
CA HIS A 123 -8.42 8.01 3.49
C HIS A 123 -6.91 8.22 3.63
N ALA A 124 -6.14 7.18 3.89
CA ALA A 124 -4.68 7.26 3.99
C ALA A 124 -4.04 7.67 2.66
N VAL A 125 -4.50 7.12 1.55
CA VAL A 125 -4.04 7.50 0.20
C VAL A 125 -4.29 8.99 -0.06
N GLU A 126 -5.46 9.49 0.28
CA GLU A 126 -5.81 10.90 0.13
C GLU A 126 -5.00 11.79 1.07
N LYS A 127 -4.96 11.44 2.35
CA LYS A 127 -4.28 12.24 3.39
C LYS A 127 -2.79 12.39 3.13
N TYR A 128 -2.11 11.35 2.69
CA TYR A 128 -0.67 11.34 2.47
C TYR A 128 -0.25 11.59 1.02
N GLY A 129 -1.20 11.83 0.13
CA GLY A 129 -0.93 12.11 -1.28
C GLY A 129 -0.32 10.93 -2.04
N LEU A 130 -0.59 9.70 -1.62
CA LEU A 130 -0.03 8.49 -2.21
C LEU A 130 -0.72 8.11 -3.52
N ASP A 131 -0.07 7.25 -4.30
CA ASP A 131 -0.59 6.75 -5.58
C ASP A 131 -1.37 5.44 -5.44
N GLY A 132 -1.37 4.84 -4.27
CA GLY A 132 -2.13 3.62 -4.02
C GLY A 132 -1.67 2.81 -2.82
N ILE A 133 -2.13 1.56 -2.79
CA ILE A 133 -1.91 0.60 -1.71
C ILE A 133 -1.33 -0.69 -2.28
N GLY A 134 -0.35 -1.26 -1.58
CA GLY A 134 0.17 -2.60 -1.83
C GLY A 134 -0.21 -3.54 -0.68
N PHE A 135 -0.70 -4.73 -1.00
CA PHE A 135 -1.02 -5.74 -0.01
C PHE A 135 0.06 -6.81 0.04
N ASP A 136 0.57 -7.04 1.25
CA ASP A 136 1.48 -8.13 1.57
C ASP A 136 1.04 -8.74 2.91
N ASP A 137 0.41 -9.90 2.89
CA ASP A 137 -0.22 -10.52 4.05
C ASP A 137 0.67 -11.57 4.72
N GLU A 138 1.94 -11.35 4.76
CA GLU A 138 2.99 -12.29 5.15
C GLU A 138 2.90 -12.75 6.61
N TYR A 139 2.49 -11.89 7.51
CA TYR A 139 2.56 -12.11 8.96
C TYR A 139 1.20 -12.33 9.63
N ALA A 140 0.17 -12.61 8.85
CA ALA A 140 -1.14 -12.85 9.43
C ALA A 140 -1.24 -14.22 10.06
N ASN A 141 -1.61 -14.27 11.33
CA ASN A 141 -1.91 -15.51 12.04
C ASN A 141 -3.43 -15.68 12.08
N TYR A 142 -3.95 -16.43 11.13
CA TYR A 142 -5.38 -16.67 11.01
C TYR A 142 -5.81 -17.95 11.73
N SER A 143 -6.79 -17.84 12.62
CA SER A 143 -7.54 -18.98 13.13
C SER A 143 -8.55 -19.50 12.09
N SER A 144 -9.00 -18.63 11.21
CA SER A 144 -9.92 -18.95 10.10
C SER A 144 -9.78 -17.92 9.00
N THR A 145 -10.06 -18.33 7.76
CA THR A 145 -10.07 -17.44 6.60
C THR A 145 -11.51 -17.25 6.10
N ASN A 146 -11.74 -16.09 5.46
CA ASN A 146 -12.95 -15.80 4.73
C ASN A 146 -12.58 -15.65 3.25
N SER A 147 -13.08 -16.53 2.40
CA SER A 147 -12.71 -16.62 0.98
C SER A 147 -13.02 -15.37 0.16
N THR A 148 -13.94 -14.52 0.63
CA THR A 148 -14.34 -13.27 -0.06
C THR A 148 -13.67 -12.03 0.50
N SER A 149 -13.02 -12.10 1.66
CA SER A 149 -12.46 -10.94 2.36
C SER A 149 -11.51 -10.13 1.50
N TYR A 150 -10.54 -10.77 0.91
CA TYR A 150 -9.49 -10.11 0.13
C TYR A 150 -10.06 -9.40 -1.11
N SER A 151 -10.88 -10.10 -1.88
CA SER A 151 -11.51 -9.55 -3.08
C SER A 151 -12.50 -8.42 -2.75
N GLU A 152 -13.20 -8.51 -1.64
CA GLU A 152 -14.09 -7.44 -1.17
C GLU A 152 -13.32 -6.18 -0.79
N ILE A 153 -12.20 -6.30 -0.08
CA ILE A 153 -11.35 -5.16 0.25
C ILE A 153 -10.89 -4.46 -1.02
N ILE A 154 -10.36 -5.20 -1.99
CA ILE A 154 -9.88 -4.65 -3.25
C ILE A 154 -10.99 -3.97 -4.02
N THR A 155 -12.14 -4.61 -4.17
CA THR A 155 -13.30 -4.07 -4.90
C THR A 155 -13.80 -2.78 -4.25
N LYS A 156 -13.96 -2.77 -2.94
CA LYS A 156 -14.43 -1.60 -2.19
C LYS A 156 -13.41 -0.47 -2.23
N LEU A 157 -12.12 -0.79 -2.15
CA LEU A 157 -11.05 0.20 -2.25
C LEU A 157 -11.00 0.85 -3.63
N HIS A 158 -11.14 0.08 -4.71
CA HIS A 158 -11.25 0.62 -6.06
C HIS A 158 -12.43 1.57 -6.22
N ALA A 159 -13.57 1.27 -5.59
CA ALA A 159 -14.75 2.12 -5.64
C ALA A 159 -14.57 3.44 -4.87
N LEU A 160 -13.72 3.46 -3.85
CA LEU A 160 -13.50 4.61 -2.98
C LEU A 160 -12.34 5.51 -3.43
N MET A 161 -11.38 4.96 -4.17
CA MET A 161 -10.22 5.71 -4.68
C MET A 161 -10.48 6.25 -6.09
N PRO A 162 -9.83 7.39 -6.47
CA PRO A 162 -9.78 7.82 -7.87
C PRO A 162 -9.25 6.73 -8.80
N ALA A 163 -9.70 6.72 -10.06
CA ALA A 163 -9.40 5.68 -11.04
C ALA A 163 -7.90 5.56 -11.40
N ASP A 164 -7.12 6.61 -11.17
CA ASP A 164 -5.67 6.64 -11.40
C ASP A 164 -4.84 6.02 -10.26
N LYS A 165 -5.48 5.67 -9.14
CA LYS A 165 -4.79 5.03 -8.01
C LYS A 165 -4.59 3.54 -8.26
N LEU A 166 -3.46 3.02 -7.76
CA LEU A 166 -3.01 1.65 -7.97
C LEU A 166 -3.27 0.77 -6.76
N ILE A 167 -3.56 -0.49 -7.02
CA ILE A 167 -3.56 -1.54 -6.00
C ILE A 167 -2.62 -2.65 -6.49
N THR A 168 -1.62 -2.97 -5.68
CA THR A 168 -0.72 -4.08 -5.92
C THR A 168 -0.94 -5.19 -4.91
N VAL A 169 -0.66 -6.42 -5.31
CA VAL A 169 -0.79 -7.61 -4.48
C VAL A 169 0.49 -8.40 -4.60
N PHE A 170 1.08 -8.72 -3.46
CA PHE A 170 2.17 -9.68 -3.40
C PHE A 170 1.58 -11.06 -3.14
N ASP A 171 1.79 -11.97 -4.08
CA ASP A 171 1.33 -13.35 -3.99
C ASP A 171 2.54 -14.27 -3.79
N TRP A 172 2.52 -15.01 -2.70
CA TRP A 172 3.58 -15.95 -2.36
C TRP A 172 3.40 -17.34 -3.02
N GLY A 173 2.42 -17.52 -3.93
CA GLY A 173 2.22 -18.75 -4.70
C GLY A 173 1.19 -19.70 -4.14
#